data_b2b212040e36e1db55142ff01ce72947
#
_entry.id   b2b212040e36e1db55142ff01ce72947
#
_cell.length_a   1.000
_cell.length_b   1.000
_cell.length_c   1.000
_cell.angle_alpha   90.00
_cell.angle_beta   90.00
_cell.angle_gamma   90.00
#
_symmetry.space_group_name_H-M   'P 1'
#
loop_
_entity.id
_entity.type
_entity.pdbx_description
1 polymer ?
#
loop_
_entity_poly.entity_id
_entity_poly.type
_entity_poly.pdbx_seq_one_letter_code
_entity_poly.pdbx_strand_id
1 'polypeptide(L)'
;MANGDSSLHTKTLTSAHEDYLKAIYTLHSQGSKVTNSALAHHMNVSPASTTNMVKRLAELELVAYEPYQEIALTDAGERVALEVLRHHRLLELYLHKKLNLSWDQVHAEAERLEHHMSDALEDAISNALDNPTVDPHGDPIPTKDGHILAVPGIPLTIAELNRTYRLVRVLMQDRERLAYLGSLGLFPNADVVFIESGGDNLAA
;
A
#
# COMPACT_ATOMS: atom_id res chain seq x y z
N MET A 1 2.72 -36.37 -34.76
CA MET A 1 2.31 -34.97 -34.69
C MET A 1 1.18 -34.92 -33.67
N ALA A 2 1.51 -34.56 -32.45
CA ALA A 2 0.55 -34.37 -31.37
C ALA A 2 0.67 -32.92 -30.94
N ASN A 3 -0.29 -32.11 -31.40
CA ASN A 3 -0.47 -30.75 -30.90
C ASN A 3 -1.02 -30.83 -29.48
N GLY A 4 -0.16 -30.60 -28.51
CA GLY A 4 -0.56 -30.35 -27.13
C GLY A 4 -1.22 -28.97 -27.08
N ASP A 5 -2.54 -28.98 -27.01
CA ASP A 5 -3.36 -27.82 -26.70
C ASP A 5 -3.10 -27.46 -25.22
N SER A 6 -2.13 -26.56 -25.01
CA SER A 6 -1.82 -25.97 -23.71
C SER A 6 -2.70 -24.75 -23.50
N SER A 7 -4.02 -24.97 -23.42
CA SER A 7 -4.93 -23.95 -22.90
C SER A 7 -4.78 -23.87 -21.38
N LEU A 8 -3.69 -23.28 -20.90
CA LEU A 8 -3.62 -22.75 -19.56
C LEU A 8 -4.73 -21.68 -19.48
N HIS A 9 -5.84 -22.06 -18.84
CA HIS A 9 -6.83 -21.11 -18.38
C HIS A 9 -6.12 -20.14 -17.43
N THR A 10 -5.68 -19.01 -17.95
CA THR A 10 -5.22 -17.88 -17.15
C THR A 10 -6.44 -17.45 -16.36
N LYS A 11 -6.56 -17.95 -15.13
CA LYS A 11 -7.63 -17.52 -14.21
C LYS A 11 -7.37 -16.04 -13.96
N THR A 12 -8.13 -15.20 -14.60
CA THR A 12 -8.06 -13.74 -14.43
C THR A 12 -8.31 -13.42 -12.97
N LEU A 13 -7.36 -12.75 -12.34
CA LEU A 13 -7.55 -12.24 -10.98
C LEU A 13 -8.67 -11.19 -11.01
N THR A 14 -9.42 -11.12 -9.91
CA THR A 14 -10.41 -10.06 -9.70
C THR A 14 -9.81 -8.99 -8.81
N SER A 15 -10.35 -7.76 -8.87
CA SER A 15 -9.96 -6.67 -7.96
C SER A 15 -9.96 -7.12 -6.49
N ALA A 16 -10.96 -7.92 -6.08
CA ALA A 16 -10.99 -8.45 -4.71
C ALA A 16 -9.81 -9.39 -4.38
N HIS A 17 -9.29 -10.17 -5.34
CA HIS A 17 -8.07 -10.96 -5.12
C HIS A 17 -6.86 -10.03 -4.90
N GLU A 18 -6.73 -9.03 -5.73
CA GLU A 18 -5.65 -8.03 -5.71
C GLU A 18 -5.67 -7.21 -4.41
N ASP A 19 -6.85 -6.75 -3.97
CA ASP A 19 -7.03 -6.06 -2.68
C ASP A 19 -6.55 -6.89 -1.51
N TYR A 20 -6.89 -8.18 -1.48
CA TYR A 20 -6.44 -9.06 -0.41
C TYR A 20 -4.93 -9.29 -0.43
N LEU A 21 -4.32 -9.44 -1.60
CA LEU A 21 -2.86 -9.56 -1.72
C LEU A 21 -2.15 -8.29 -1.27
N LYS A 22 -2.65 -7.11 -1.68
CA LYS A 22 -2.17 -5.80 -1.23
C LYS A 22 -2.30 -5.65 0.29
N ALA A 23 -3.44 -6.06 0.88
CA ALA A 23 -3.67 -5.99 2.32
C ALA A 23 -2.74 -6.92 3.11
N ILE A 24 -2.51 -8.15 2.65
CA ILE A 24 -1.57 -9.10 3.28
C ILE A 24 -0.15 -8.51 3.26
N TYR A 25 0.28 -7.97 2.11
CA TYR A 25 1.59 -7.33 1.98
C TYR A 25 1.72 -6.13 2.95
N THR A 26 0.71 -5.27 2.99
CA THR A 26 0.70 -4.07 3.84
C THR A 26 0.80 -4.43 5.32
N LEU A 27 -0.01 -5.37 5.80
CA LEU A 27 0.02 -5.83 7.20
C LEU A 27 1.39 -6.45 7.55
N HIS A 28 1.93 -7.28 6.67
CA HIS A 28 3.24 -7.91 6.88
C HIS A 28 4.37 -6.86 6.93
N SER A 29 4.37 -5.89 6.02
CA SER A 29 5.38 -4.82 5.95
C SER A 29 5.38 -3.89 7.17
N GLN A 30 4.26 -3.81 7.88
CA GLN A 30 4.11 -3.08 9.15
C GLN A 30 4.58 -3.90 10.37
N GLY A 31 5.12 -5.09 10.17
CA GLY A 31 5.57 -5.99 11.23
C GLY A 31 4.43 -6.69 11.99
N SER A 32 3.22 -6.63 11.46
CA SER A 32 2.05 -7.28 12.04
C SER A 32 1.96 -8.74 11.59
N LYS A 33 1.55 -9.64 12.52
CA LYS A 33 1.19 -11.01 12.12
C LYS A 33 -0.10 -10.99 11.30
N VAL A 34 -0.03 -11.51 10.08
CA VAL A 34 -1.19 -11.59 9.20
C VAL A 34 -2.04 -12.79 9.58
N THR A 35 -3.01 -12.56 10.44
CA THR A 35 -4.02 -13.54 10.85
C THR A 35 -5.32 -13.32 10.09
N ASN A 36 -6.18 -14.36 10.04
CA ASN A 36 -7.51 -14.21 9.43
C ASN A 36 -8.33 -13.08 10.07
N SER A 37 -8.22 -12.89 11.39
CA SER A 37 -8.93 -11.82 12.10
C SER A 37 -8.35 -10.44 11.80
N ALA A 38 -7.02 -10.28 11.75
CA ALA A 38 -6.37 -9.03 11.39
C ALA A 38 -6.73 -8.62 9.97
N LEU A 39 -6.69 -9.56 9.03
CA LEU A 39 -7.06 -9.34 7.64
C LEU A 39 -8.55 -9.00 7.48
N ALA A 40 -9.44 -9.71 8.19
CA ALA A 40 -10.88 -9.42 8.21
C ALA A 40 -11.17 -8.00 8.72
N HIS A 41 -10.48 -7.59 9.77
CA HIS A 41 -10.60 -6.23 10.33
C HIS A 41 -10.08 -5.19 9.33
N HIS A 42 -8.90 -5.40 8.76
CA HIS A 42 -8.30 -4.48 7.78
C HIS A 42 -9.18 -4.29 6.55
N MET A 43 -9.75 -5.39 6.03
CA MET A 43 -10.65 -5.37 4.86
C MET A 43 -12.09 -4.96 5.19
N ASN A 44 -12.42 -4.75 6.45
CA ASN A 44 -13.79 -4.47 6.93
C ASN A 44 -14.82 -5.51 6.45
N VAL A 45 -14.48 -6.80 6.54
CA VAL A 45 -15.34 -7.93 6.14
C VAL A 45 -15.46 -8.98 7.25
N SER A 46 -16.36 -9.95 7.08
CA SER A 46 -16.49 -11.04 8.06
C SER A 46 -15.30 -12.00 8.02
N PRO A 47 -14.89 -12.60 9.16
CA PRO A 47 -13.85 -13.63 9.19
C PRO A 47 -14.14 -14.84 8.30
N ALA A 48 -15.42 -15.17 8.10
CA ALA A 48 -15.82 -16.27 7.21
C ALA A 48 -15.55 -15.93 5.73
N SER A 49 -15.85 -14.70 5.30
CA SER A 49 -15.54 -14.21 3.95
C SER A 49 -14.04 -14.21 3.71
N THR A 50 -13.27 -13.71 4.70
CA THR A 50 -11.80 -13.71 4.65
C THR A 50 -11.24 -15.12 4.52
N THR A 51 -11.72 -16.08 5.33
CA THR A 51 -11.28 -17.47 5.23
C THR A 51 -11.51 -18.07 3.84
N ASN A 52 -12.68 -17.80 3.24
CA ASN A 52 -13.00 -18.26 1.90
C ASN A 52 -12.08 -17.66 0.85
N MET A 53 -11.81 -16.35 0.94
CA MET A 53 -10.91 -15.67 0.01
C MET A 53 -9.47 -16.17 0.15
N VAL A 54 -8.95 -16.30 1.38
CA VAL A 54 -7.59 -16.82 1.62
C VAL A 54 -7.43 -18.24 1.08
N LYS A 55 -8.43 -19.13 1.27
CA LYS A 55 -8.43 -20.46 0.65
C LYS A 55 -8.39 -20.37 -0.88
N ARG A 56 -9.17 -19.44 -1.45
CA ARG A 56 -9.18 -19.24 -2.91
C ARG A 56 -7.83 -18.75 -3.42
N LEU A 57 -7.17 -17.84 -2.72
CA LEU A 57 -5.82 -17.36 -3.06
C LEU A 57 -4.78 -18.48 -2.91
N ALA A 58 -4.93 -19.36 -1.92
CA ALA A 58 -4.08 -20.54 -1.76
C ALA A 58 -4.25 -21.55 -2.90
N GLU A 59 -5.49 -21.79 -3.38
CA GLU A 59 -5.76 -22.60 -4.58
C GLU A 59 -5.15 -22.01 -5.88
N LEU A 60 -4.91 -20.70 -5.89
CA LEU A 60 -4.24 -19.97 -6.97
C LEU A 60 -2.73 -19.91 -6.77
N GLU A 61 -2.20 -20.52 -5.72
CA GLU A 61 -0.78 -20.51 -5.35
C GLU A 61 -0.20 -19.10 -5.08
N LEU A 62 -1.06 -18.14 -4.70
CA LEU A 62 -0.67 -16.78 -4.39
C LEU A 62 -0.41 -16.55 -2.89
N VAL A 63 -0.94 -17.45 -2.05
CA VAL A 63 -0.83 -17.37 -0.60
C VAL A 63 -0.48 -18.74 -0.04
N ALA A 64 0.46 -18.81 0.92
CA ALA A 64 0.68 -19.95 1.77
C ALA A 64 -0.29 -19.85 2.96
N TYR A 65 -1.18 -20.83 3.10
CA TYR A 65 -2.21 -20.84 4.13
C TYR A 65 -2.34 -22.21 4.78
N GLU A 66 -2.20 -22.25 6.09
CA GLU A 66 -2.58 -23.38 6.93
C GLU A 66 -3.51 -22.91 8.05
N PRO A 67 -4.52 -23.70 8.46
CA PRO A 67 -5.41 -23.32 9.55
C PRO A 67 -4.63 -22.99 10.83
N TYR A 68 -4.98 -21.87 11.46
CA TYR A 68 -4.36 -21.34 12.69
C TYR A 68 -2.92 -20.85 12.56
N GLN A 69 -2.35 -20.81 11.37
CA GLN A 69 -1.05 -20.24 11.11
C GLN A 69 -1.16 -18.83 10.51
N GLU A 70 -0.03 -18.16 10.43
CA GLU A 70 0.11 -16.89 9.76
C GLU A 70 -0.09 -17.04 8.26
N ILE A 71 -0.79 -16.08 7.65
CA ILE A 71 -1.02 -16.03 6.21
C ILE A 71 0.18 -15.32 5.57
N ALA A 72 0.86 -15.97 4.64
CA ALA A 72 2.01 -15.41 3.94
C ALA A 72 1.78 -15.39 2.43
N LEU A 73 2.30 -14.38 1.75
CA LEU A 73 2.33 -14.35 0.28
C LEU A 73 3.36 -15.37 -0.23
N THR A 74 3.08 -15.95 -1.38
CA THR A 74 4.11 -16.60 -2.20
C THR A 74 4.84 -15.54 -3.04
N ASP A 75 5.95 -15.90 -3.69
CA ASP A 75 6.64 -15.00 -4.62
C ASP A 75 5.71 -14.48 -5.73
N ALA A 76 4.76 -15.31 -6.18
CA ALA A 76 3.77 -14.91 -7.17
C ALA A 76 2.75 -13.93 -6.58
N GLY A 77 2.27 -14.18 -5.37
CA GLY A 77 1.36 -13.29 -4.67
C GLY A 77 1.98 -11.95 -4.32
N GLU A 78 3.25 -11.96 -3.91
CA GLU A 78 3.99 -10.74 -3.61
C GLU A 78 4.19 -9.85 -4.85
N ARG A 79 4.51 -10.44 -5.99
CA ARG A 79 4.60 -9.68 -7.26
C ARG A 79 3.29 -8.99 -7.60
N VAL A 80 2.16 -9.69 -7.50
CA VAL A 80 0.84 -9.07 -7.75
C VAL A 80 0.54 -7.96 -6.74
N ALA A 81 0.81 -8.19 -5.46
CA ALA A 81 0.60 -7.17 -4.42
C ALA A 81 1.43 -5.91 -4.67
N LEU A 82 2.69 -6.07 -5.08
CA LEU A 82 3.60 -4.96 -5.36
C LEU A 82 3.23 -4.20 -6.65
N GLU A 83 2.73 -4.89 -7.66
CA GLU A 83 2.19 -4.28 -8.88
C GLU A 83 1.00 -3.38 -8.56
N VAL A 84 -0.01 -3.91 -7.86
CA VAL A 84 -1.19 -3.13 -7.44
C VAL A 84 -0.79 -1.95 -6.55
N LEU A 85 0.13 -2.17 -5.61
CA LEU A 85 0.64 -1.11 -4.75
C LEU A 85 1.38 -0.01 -5.53
N ARG A 86 2.10 -0.39 -6.58
CA ARG A 86 2.74 0.57 -7.49
C ARG A 86 1.71 1.39 -8.25
N HIS A 87 0.68 0.75 -8.82
CA HIS A 87 -0.43 1.42 -9.48
C HIS A 87 -1.10 2.43 -8.54
N HIS A 88 -1.43 2.00 -7.33
CA HIS A 88 -2.04 2.83 -6.29
C HIS A 88 -1.24 4.12 -6.06
N ARG A 89 0.05 3.98 -5.70
CA ARG A 89 0.91 5.11 -5.33
C ARG A 89 1.24 6.03 -6.50
N LEU A 90 1.37 5.50 -7.71
CA LEU A 90 1.52 6.30 -8.92
C LEU A 90 0.26 7.12 -9.20
N LEU A 91 -0.93 6.52 -9.03
CA LEU A 91 -2.21 7.22 -9.18
C LEU A 91 -2.36 8.33 -8.14
N GLU A 92 -2.12 8.05 -6.86
CA GLU A 92 -2.17 9.07 -5.81
C GLU A 92 -1.30 10.28 -6.18
N LEU A 93 -0.05 10.05 -6.59
CA LEU A 93 0.87 11.12 -6.95
C LEU A 93 0.43 11.86 -8.22
N TYR A 94 -0.09 11.16 -9.23
CA TYR A 94 -0.59 11.76 -10.46
C TYR A 94 -1.82 12.62 -10.20
N LEU A 95 -2.78 12.11 -9.45
CA LEU A 95 -3.99 12.82 -9.04
C LEU A 95 -3.64 14.08 -8.24
N HIS A 96 -2.67 13.97 -7.34
CA HIS A 96 -2.20 15.11 -6.55
C HIS A 96 -1.47 16.15 -7.40
N LYS A 97 -0.41 15.75 -8.12
CA LYS A 97 0.48 16.69 -8.81
C LYS A 97 -0.05 17.24 -10.13
N LYS A 98 -0.84 16.46 -10.86
CA LYS A 98 -1.30 16.84 -12.20
C LYS A 98 -2.77 17.28 -12.23
N LEU A 99 -3.60 16.72 -11.34
CA LEU A 99 -5.02 17.07 -11.28
C LEU A 99 -5.38 17.93 -10.07
N ASN A 100 -4.40 18.27 -9.20
CA ASN A 100 -4.56 19.10 -8.01
C ASN A 100 -5.60 18.59 -6.98
N LEU A 101 -5.82 17.28 -6.92
CA LEU A 101 -6.57 16.69 -5.83
C LEU A 101 -5.76 16.86 -4.53
N SER A 102 -6.45 17.10 -3.42
CA SER A 102 -5.78 17.21 -2.12
C SER A 102 -5.24 15.84 -1.68
N TRP A 103 -4.15 15.85 -0.93
CA TRP A 103 -3.46 14.63 -0.50
C TRP A 103 -4.30 13.70 0.38
N ASP A 104 -5.35 14.24 1.04
CA ASP A 104 -6.34 13.49 1.81
C ASP A 104 -7.45 12.87 0.95
N GLN A 105 -7.54 13.22 -0.33
CA GLN A 105 -8.58 12.74 -1.25
C GLN A 105 -8.07 11.69 -2.24
N VAL A 106 -6.77 11.69 -2.54
CA VAL A 106 -6.18 10.87 -3.61
C VAL A 106 -6.30 9.39 -3.36
N HIS A 107 -6.25 8.95 -2.09
CA HIS A 107 -6.33 7.54 -1.71
C HIS A 107 -7.62 6.87 -2.21
N ALA A 108 -8.77 7.47 -1.92
CA ALA A 108 -10.06 6.90 -2.32
C ALA A 108 -10.26 6.85 -3.85
N GLU A 109 -9.64 7.75 -4.60
CA GLU A 109 -9.70 7.71 -6.06
C GLU A 109 -8.71 6.69 -6.63
N ALA A 110 -7.51 6.56 -6.05
CA ALA A 110 -6.53 5.55 -6.44
C ALA A 110 -7.08 4.13 -6.26
N GLU A 111 -7.72 3.82 -5.12
CA GLU A 111 -8.41 2.55 -4.84
C GLU A 111 -9.43 2.15 -5.93
N ARG A 112 -10.09 3.11 -6.55
CA ARG A 112 -11.08 2.84 -7.61
C ARG A 112 -10.46 2.57 -8.96
N LEU A 113 -9.25 3.06 -9.20
CA LEU A 113 -8.62 3.09 -10.53
C LEU A 113 -7.51 2.05 -10.68
N GLU A 114 -6.85 1.65 -9.60
CA GLU A 114 -5.62 0.86 -9.62
C GLU A 114 -5.74 -0.48 -10.36
N HIS A 115 -6.91 -1.14 -10.26
CA HIS A 115 -7.17 -2.44 -10.89
C HIS A 115 -7.43 -2.37 -12.41
N HIS A 116 -7.50 -1.17 -12.97
CA HIS A 116 -7.81 -0.95 -14.39
C HIS A 116 -6.66 -0.27 -15.14
N MET A 117 -5.51 -0.12 -14.50
CA MET A 117 -4.33 0.48 -15.12
C MET A 117 -3.64 -0.55 -16.02
N SER A 118 -3.44 -0.19 -17.28
CA SER A 118 -2.62 -0.96 -18.22
C SER A 118 -1.15 -0.57 -18.07
N ASP A 119 -0.23 -1.48 -18.45
CA ASP A 119 1.22 -1.20 -18.47
C ASP A 119 1.56 0.10 -19.23
N ALA A 120 0.88 0.34 -20.36
CA ALA A 120 1.09 1.55 -21.16
C ALA A 120 0.68 2.82 -20.40
N LEU A 121 -0.41 2.77 -19.62
CA LEU A 121 -0.85 3.89 -18.79
C LEU A 121 0.07 4.08 -17.59
N GLU A 122 0.50 2.99 -16.95
CA GLU A 122 1.48 3.03 -15.87
C GLU A 122 2.78 3.72 -16.31
N ASP A 123 3.35 3.29 -17.44
CA ASP A 123 4.57 3.87 -18.00
C ASP A 123 4.37 5.35 -18.36
N ALA A 124 3.22 5.72 -18.93
CA ALA A 124 2.91 7.11 -19.25
C ALA A 124 2.79 7.99 -18.00
N ILE A 125 2.13 7.51 -16.95
CA ILE A 125 2.01 8.20 -15.67
C ILE A 125 3.39 8.34 -15.00
N SER A 126 4.16 7.26 -14.92
CA SER A 126 5.49 7.26 -14.34
C SER A 126 6.41 8.27 -15.03
N ASN A 127 6.42 8.27 -16.38
CA ASN A 127 7.20 9.24 -17.17
C ASN A 127 6.71 10.69 -16.97
N ALA A 128 5.39 10.92 -16.94
CA ALA A 128 4.81 12.25 -16.70
C ALA A 128 5.15 12.81 -15.29
N LEU A 129 5.55 11.94 -14.37
CA LEU A 129 5.97 12.26 -13.00
C LEU A 129 7.50 12.21 -12.81
N ASP A 130 8.28 12.07 -13.89
CA ASP A 130 9.74 11.95 -13.87
C ASP A 130 10.25 10.74 -13.05
N ASN A 131 9.56 9.60 -13.19
CA ASN A 131 9.88 8.33 -12.51
C ASN A 131 10.02 8.49 -10.99
N PRO A 132 8.94 8.80 -10.29
CA PRO A 132 8.96 9.10 -8.88
C PRO A 132 9.28 7.86 -8.03
N THR A 133 9.86 8.08 -6.87
CA THR A 133 10.21 7.01 -5.90
C THR A 133 9.31 7.00 -4.67
N VAL A 134 8.53 8.05 -4.46
CA VAL A 134 7.60 8.18 -3.32
C VAL A 134 6.29 8.83 -3.77
N ASP A 135 5.21 8.48 -3.10
CA ASP A 135 3.88 9.04 -3.28
C ASP A 135 3.69 10.38 -2.50
N PRO A 136 2.48 10.99 -2.49
CA PRO A 136 2.24 12.23 -1.74
C PRO A 136 2.40 12.12 -0.22
N HIS A 137 2.28 10.91 0.34
CA HIS A 137 2.40 10.63 1.77
C HIS A 137 3.82 10.28 2.19
N GLY A 138 4.75 10.16 1.21
CA GLY A 138 6.13 9.73 1.41
C GLY A 138 6.30 8.21 1.39
N ASP A 139 5.27 7.46 1.03
CA ASP A 139 5.35 6.01 0.87
C ASP A 139 6.16 5.62 -0.37
N PRO A 140 7.11 4.65 -0.27
CA PRO A 140 7.96 4.29 -1.40
C PRO A 140 7.17 3.61 -2.51
N ILE A 141 7.25 4.11 -3.74
CA ILE A 141 6.62 3.49 -4.91
C ILE A 141 7.46 2.27 -5.31
N PRO A 142 6.89 1.05 -5.38
CA PRO A 142 7.60 -0.11 -5.88
C PRO A 142 8.12 0.13 -7.29
N THR A 143 9.31 -0.40 -7.60
CA THR A 143 9.81 -0.41 -8.98
C THR A 143 8.98 -1.37 -9.84
N LYS A 144 9.11 -1.27 -11.17
CA LYS A 144 8.42 -2.19 -12.10
C LYS A 144 8.84 -3.66 -11.92
N ASP A 145 10.04 -3.88 -11.39
CA ASP A 145 10.56 -5.22 -11.05
C ASP A 145 10.14 -5.71 -9.65
N GLY A 146 9.27 -4.98 -8.96
CA GLY A 146 8.73 -5.35 -7.64
C GLY A 146 9.70 -5.09 -6.47
N HIS A 147 10.64 -4.16 -6.59
CA HIS A 147 11.50 -3.78 -5.48
C HIS A 147 11.01 -2.51 -4.78
N ILE A 148 11.07 -2.49 -3.46
CA ILE A 148 10.80 -1.29 -2.65
C ILE A 148 12.10 -0.71 -2.13
N LEU A 149 12.34 0.55 -2.46
CA LEU A 149 13.46 1.31 -1.91
C LEU A 149 13.11 1.78 -0.49
N ALA A 150 14.01 1.54 0.46
CA ALA A 150 13.81 2.01 1.82
C ALA A 150 13.81 3.53 1.88
N VAL A 151 12.82 4.11 2.53
CA VAL A 151 12.81 5.54 2.89
C VAL A 151 13.45 5.67 4.26
N PRO A 152 14.65 6.27 4.36
CA PRO A 152 15.33 6.41 5.64
C PRO A 152 14.57 7.39 6.55
N GLY A 153 14.46 7.05 7.84
CA GLY A 153 13.81 7.90 8.82
C GLY A 153 13.70 7.22 10.18
N ILE A 154 13.35 7.98 11.18
CA ILE A 154 13.03 7.49 12.52
C ILE A 154 11.59 7.88 12.86
N PRO A 155 10.87 7.07 13.65
CA PRO A 155 9.58 7.48 14.18
C PRO A 155 9.69 8.77 15.01
N LEU A 156 8.72 9.68 14.88
CA LEU A 156 8.71 10.93 15.63
C LEU A 156 8.67 10.68 17.16
N THR A 157 8.14 9.55 17.60
CA THR A 157 8.07 9.15 19.02
C THR A 157 9.43 8.95 19.70
N ILE A 158 10.49 8.75 18.91
CA ILE A 158 11.88 8.60 19.42
C ILE A 158 12.78 9.75 18.97
N ALA A 159 12.21 10.82 18.42
CA ALA A 159 12.94 12.01 18.02
C ALA A 159 13.43 12.79 19.24
N GLU A 160 14.60 13.40 19.13
CA GLU A 160 15.18 14.26 20.19
C GLU A 160 14.46 15.60 20.25
N LEU A 161 14.21 16.08 21.47
CA LEU A 161 13.59 17.39 21.69
C LEU A 161 14.50 18.54 21.19
N ASN A 162 13.88 19.64 20.76
CA ASN A 162 14.54 20.86 20.30
C ASN A 162 15.49 20.66 19.12
N ARG A 163 15.26 19.62 18.33
CA ARG A 163 16.01 19.34 17.11
C ARG A 163 15.10 19.47 15.90
N THR A 164 15.63 20.01 14.80
CA THR A 164 14.93 20.12 13.53
C THR A 164 14.99 18.78 12.78
N TYR A 165 13.85 18.31 12.34
CA TYR A 165 13.69 17.14 11.49
C TYR A 165 12.95 17.50 10.22
N ARG A 166 13.20 16.76 9.15
CA ARG A 166 12.38 16.80 7.94
C ARG A 166 11.42 15.63 7.96
N LEU A 167 10.12 15.92 7.84
CA LEU A 167 9.12 14.86 7.68
C LEU A 167 9.36 14.16 6.35
N VAL A 168 9.56 12.85 6.37
CA VAL A 168 9.79 12.06 5.16
C VAL A 168 8.57 11.23 4.78
N ARG A 169 7.74 10.86 5.78
CA ARG A 169 6.61 9.95 5.57
C ARG A 169 5.53 10.13 6.63
N VAL A 170 4.27 9.97 6.22
CA VAL A 170 3.09 9.91 7.11
C VAL A 170 2.47 8.54 6.95
N LEU A 171 2.46 7.73 8.03
CA LEU A 171 2.09 6.31 7.98
C LEU A 171 0.58 6.03 8.03
N MET A 172 -0.26 7.04 7.96
CA MET A 172 -1.71 6.91 8.02
C MET A 172 -2.36 7.30 6.70
N GLN A 173 -3.49 6.66 6.39
CA GLN A 173 -4.28 6.92 5.19
C GLN A 173 -5.70 7.42 5.52
N ASP A 174 -5.98 7.67 6.82
CA ASP A 174 -7.26 8.20 7.26
C ASP A 174 -7.43 9.66 6.79
N ARG A 175 -8.50 9.89 6.04
CA ARG A 175 -8.76 11.19 5.40
C ARG A 175 -8.86 12.35 6.39
N GLU A 176 -9.55 12.17 7.51
CA GLU A 176 -9.75 13.25 8.48
C GLU A 176 -8.45 13.61 9.17
N ARG A 177 -7.64 12.62 9.51
CA ARG A 177 -6.31 12.79 10.10
C ARG A 177 -5.34 13.43 9.11
N LEU A 178 -5.34 13.02 7.84
CA LEU A 178 -4.53 13.65 6.80
C LEU A 178 -4.93 15.11 6.59
N ALA A 179 -6.23 15.41 6.49
CA ALA A 179 -6.72 16.78 6.39
C ALA A 179 -6.29 17.63 7.59
N TYR A 180 -6.35 17.07 8.81
CA TYR A 180 -5.87 17.76 10.03
C TYR A 180 -4.36 18.02 9.97
N LEU A 181 -3.53 17.05 9.65
CA LEU A 181 -2.09 17.25 9.50
C LEU A 181 -1.77 18.30 8.43
N GLY A 182 -2.49 18.25 7.30
CA GLY A 182 -2.38 19.25 6.23
C GLY A 182 -2.72 20.66 6.71
N SER A 183 -3.75 20.83 7.55
CA SER A 183 -4.11 22.13 8.12
C SER A 183 -3.02 22.71 9.03
N LEU A 184 -2.17 21.85 9.60
CA LEU A 184 -1.01 22.23 10.40
C LEU A 184 0.26 22.40 9.57
N GLY A 185 0.23 22.19 8.25
CA GLY A 185 1.41 22.27 7.38
C GLY A 185 2.35 21.06 7.52
N LEU A 186 1.87 19.95 8.08
CA LEU A 186 2.64 18.73 8.32
C LEU A 186 2.54 17.78 7.11
N PHE A 187 3.27 18.10 6.06
CA PHE A 187 3.40 17.29 4.83
C PHE A 187 4.79 16.66 4.72
N PRO A 188 4.97 15.62 3.92
CA PRO A 188 6.30 15.18 3.53
C PRO A 188 7.14 16.35 2.98
N ASN A 189 8.40 16.40 3.39
CA ASN A 189 9.37 17.48 3.17
C ASN A 189 9.19 18.75 4.02
N ALA A 190 8.19 18.84 4.92
CA ALA A 190 8.12 19.92 5.89
C ALA A 190 9.22 19.78 6.95
N ASP A 191 9.85 20.89 7.30
CA ASP A 191 10.79 20.96 8.41
C ASP A 191 10.02 21.23 9.71
N VAL A 192 10.25 20.41 10.74
CA VAL A 192 9.56 20.47 12.03
C VAL A 192 10.58 20.48 13.17
N VAL A 193 10.26 21.18 14.24
CA VAL A 193 11.02 21.12 15.49
C VAL A 193 10.19 20.37 16.51
N PHE A 194 10.72 19.25 17.02
CA PHE A 194 10.06 18.50 18.06
C PHE A 194 10.33 19.16 19.42
N ILE A 195 9.31 19.79 20.01
CA ILE A 195 9.46 20.60 21.21
C ILE A 195 9.07 19.81 22.45
N GLU A 196 7.98 19.05 22.42
CA GLU A 196 7.45 18.30 23.54
C GLU A 196 6.63 17.10 23.05
N SER A 197 6.74 15.97 23.73
CA SER A 197 5.79 14.88 23.52
C SER A 197 4.59 15.10 24.45
N GLY A 198 3.43 15.45 23.89
CA GLY A 198 2.19 15.43 24.65
C GLY A 198 1.95 14.02 25.19
N GLY A 199 1.81 13.87 26.52
CA GLY A 199 1.60 12.58 27.15
C GLY A 199 0.38 11.85 26.57
N ASP A 200 0.52 10.55 26.42
CA ASP A 200 -0.47 9.47 26.31
C ASP A 200 -1.50 9.43 25.14
N ASN A 201 -1.57 10.36 24.20
CA ASN A 201 -2.63 10.35 23.19
C ASN A 201 -2.19 10.33 21.71
N LEU A 202 -0.93 10.05 21.39
CA LEU A 202 -0.42 9.94 20.02
C LEU A 202 0.00 8.52 19.60
N ALA A 203 -0.33 7.51 20.41
CA ALA A 203 -0.16 6.11 20.08
C ALA A 203 -1.54 5.51 19.73
N ALA A 204 -1.97 5.68 18.49
CA ALA A 204 -3.07 4.91 17.92
C ALA A 204 -2.87 4.78 16.41
#